data_0c6bb276690a7ca181551bc32cb6ec74
#
_entry.id   0c6bb276690a7ca181551bc32cb6ec74
#
_cell.length_a   1.000
_cell.length_b   1.000
_cell.length_c   1.000
_cell.angle_alpha   90.00
_cell.angle_beta   90.00
_cell.angle_gamma   90.00
#
_symmetry.space_group_name_H-M   'P 1'
#
loop_
_entity.id
_entity.type
_entity.pdbx_description
1 polymer ?
#
loop_
_entity_poly.entity_id
_entity_poly.type
_entity_poly.pdbx_seq_one_letter_code
_entity_poly.pdbx_strand_id
1 'polypeptide(L)'
;MLDLHGTDYFFHTFSYPDFRYLSSFGRRGDAPQDMLSAENFRWNGAFLWTLDSNKSELTRFGFALSGDSLFRQEAVNLDKDILRALDFVMCEDSTFIIPDYSGDSRFCKVCRDGKLMHKFGVIPTVNEDALQNARPALAQAWRSFIDYNSRNGILAVATQLGEVLEIYNLKDSTHVVCMGPHGEPEFQVSGGYGIPTGIMGFSDVQVTDRAIYAVFHGRSFKDIAQDARNGINHLDGGQFIYVFSLAGKPLKKYVLDHYICGIMVDELNGVIYATDVNRDEPILEFDISCFEM
;
A
#
# COMPACT_ATOMS: atom_id res chain seq x y z
N MET A 1 -5.91 0.20 12.54
CA MET A 1 -4.58 -0.44 12.35
C MET A 1 -4.79 -1.83 11.77
N LEU A 2 -4.01 -2.20 10.77
CA LEU A 2 -3.96 -3.57 10.23
C LEU A 2 -2.90 -4.36 11.02
N ASP A 3 -3.26 -5.56 11.47
CA ASP A 3 -2.38 -6.50 12.16
C ASP A 3 -2.32 -7.82 11.38
N LEU A 4 -1.22 -8.07 10.71
CA LEU A 4 -1.00 -9.30 9.93
C LEU A 4 -0.56 -10.48 10.80
N HIS A 5 -0.13 -10.25 12.03
CA HIS A 5 0.43 -11.26 12.95
C HIS A 5 -0.54 -11.68 14.05
N GLY A 6 -1.60 -10.92 14.29
CA GLY A 6 -2.64 -11.26 15.27
C GLY A 6 -3.29 -12.62 14.98
N THR A 7 -3.80 -13.28 16.02
CA THR A 7 -4.39 -14.64 15.88
C THR A 7 -5.87 -14.62 15.53
N ASP A 8 -6.63 -13.65 16.03
CA ASP A 8 -8.09 -13.66 15.98
C ASP A 8 -8.67 -12.67 14.97
N TYR A 9 -8.06 -11.49 14.85
CA TYR A 9 -8.56 -10.40 14.02
C TYR A 9 -7.44 -9.75 13.21
N PHE A 10 -7.80 -9.20 12.05
CA PHE A 10 -6.89 -8.46 11.19
C PHE A 10 -6.84 -6.97 11.49
N PHE A 11 -7.89 -6.40 12.09
CA PHE A 11 -8.01 -4.96 12.25
C PHE A 11 -8.36 -4.57 13.67
N HIS A 12 -7.74 -3.48 14.14
CA HIS A 12 -7.97 -2.89 15.45
C HIS A 12 -8.30 -1.41 15.31
N THR A 13 -9.28 -0.94 16.07
CA THR A 13 -9.65 0.47 16.16
C THR A 13 -9.16 1.06 17.47
N PHE A 14 -8.77 2.32 17.40
CA PHE A 14 -8.28 3.10 18.54
C PHE A 14 -8.99 4.45 18.56
N SER A 15 -9.13 5.04 19.74
CA SER A 15 -9.56 6.44 19.85
C SER A 15 -8.49 7.37 19.28
N TYR A 16 -8.87 8.58 18.93
CA TYR A 16 -7.96 9.64 18.51
C TYR A 16 -8.21 10.88 19.40
N PRO A 17 -7.17 11.56 19.91
CA PRO A 17 -5.72 11.36 19.63
C PRO A 17 -5.01 10.42 20.61
N ASP A 18 -5.64 9.90 21.63
CA ASP A 18 -5.01 9.19 22.77
C ASP A 18 -4.77 7.69 22.51
N PHE A 19 -5.10 7.18 21.31
CA PHE A 19 -4.86 5.81 20.83
C PHE A 19 -5.26 4.71 21.80
N ARG A 20 -6.31 4.92 22.59
CA ARG A 20 -6.88 3.85 23.42
C ARG A 20 -7.57 2.82 22.54
N TYR A 21 -7.28 1.55 22.78
CA TYR A 21 -7.96 0.46 22.09
C TYR A 21 -9.48 0.52 22.31
N LEU A 22 -10.24 0.37 21.23
CA LEU A 22 -11.71 0.38 21.24
C LEU A 22 -12.28 -0.99 20.90
N SER A 23 -11.92 -1.55 19.74
CA SER A 23 -12.47 -2.84 19.28
C SER A 23 -11.61 -3.47 18.20
N SER A 24 -11.91 -4.74 17.89
CA SER A 24 -11.34 -5.47 16.75
C SER A 24 -12.43 -5.92 15.79
N PHE A 25 -12.10 -6.03 14.51
CA PHE A 25 -12.99 -6.52 13.45
C PHE A 25 -12.21 -7.24 12.36
N GLY A 26 -12.90 -7.84 11.36
CA GLY A 26 -12.25 -8.67 10.36
C GLY A 26 -11.66 -9.93 10.98
N ARG A 27 -12.55 -10.78 11.56
CA ARG A 27 -12.15 -12.03 12.21
C ARG A 27 -11.43 -12.96 11.22
N ARG A 28 -10.35 -13.57 11.66
CA ARG A 28 -9.62 -14.59 10.91
C ARG A 28 -10.38 -15.91 10.91
N GLY A 29 -10.51 -16.53 9.75
CA GLY A 29 -11.16 -17.82 9.62
C GLY A 29 -11.68 -18.08 8.22
N ASP A 30 -12.23 -19.28 8.01
CA ASP A 30 -12.78 -19.79 6.76
C ASP A 30 -14.31 -19.76 6.71
N ALA A 31 -14.99 -19.29 7.78
CA ALA A 31 -16.42 -19.07 7.71
C ALA A 31 -16.78 -17.97 6.70
N PRO A 32 -17.99 -17.94 6.15
CA PRO A 32 -18.37 -16.96 5.11
C PRO A 32 -18.20 -15.49 5.52
N GLN A 33 -18.38 -15.19 6.81
CA GLN A 33 -18.20 -13.84 7.35
C GLN A 33 -16.78 -13.51 7.81
N ASP A 34 -15.91 -14.52 7.92
CA ASP A 34 -14.51 -14.34 8.33
C ASP A 34 -13.64 -13.93 7.15
N MET A 35 -12.41 -13.56 7.39
CA MET A 35 -11.41 -13.21 6.39
C MET A 35 -10.28 -14.23 6.39
N LEU A 36 -9.83 -14.64 5.19
CA LEU A 36 -8.68 -15.52 5.00
C LEU A 36 -7.37 -14.74 4.99
N SER A 37 -7.42 -13.51 4.49
CA SER A 37 -6.27 -12.59 4.46
C SER A 37 -6.76 -11.15 4.63
N ALA A 38 -5.83 -10.23 4.86
CA ALA A 38 -6.08 -8.81 4.80
C ALA A 38 -4.87 -8.12 4.16
N GLU A 39 -5.09 -7.43 3.05
CA GLU A 39 -4.00 -6.76 2.34
C GLU A 39 -3.93 -5.27 2.69
N ASN A 40 -5.06 -4.59 2.64
CA ASN A 40 -5.15 -3.17 2.96
C ASN A 40 -6.58 -2.78 3.35
N PHE A 41 -6.72 -1.56 3.87
CA PHE A 41 -8.01 -0.93 4.16
C PHE A 41 -8.04 0.51 3.64
N ARG A 42 -9.24 0.99 3.30
CA ARG A 42 -9.46 2.35 2.84
C ARG A 42 -10.68 2.96 3.54
N TRP A 43 -10.50 4.17 4.03
CA TRP A 43 -11.54 4.94 4.69
C TRP A 43 -12.24 5.88 3.69
N ASN A 44 -13.56 5.88 3.73
CA ASN A 44 -14.39 6.74 2.89
C ASN A 44 -15.41 7.47 3.77
N GLY A 45 -14.93 8.28 4.69
CA GLY A 45 -15.77 9.11 5.56
C GLY A 45 -16.73 8.35 6.47
N ALA A 46 -17.65 7.55 5.93
CA ALA A 46 -18.65 6.81 6.70
C ALA A 46 -18.38 5.30 6.79
N PHE A 47 -17.55 4.76 5.91
CA PHE A 47 -17.32 3.32 5.77
C PHE A 47 -15.84 3.02 5.62
N LEU A 48 -15.46 1.86 6.15
CA LEU A 48 -14.17 1.26 5.92
C LEU A 48 -14.30 0.11 4.93
N TRP A 49 -13.45 0.11 3.90
CA TRP A 49 -13.33 -0.99 2.95
C TRP A 49 -12.04 -1.75 3.24
N THR A 50 -12.08 -3.07 3.12
CA THR A 50 -10.93 -3.97 3.28
C THR A 50 -10.85 -4.91 2.09
N LEU A 51 -9.65 -5.41 1.80
CA LEU A 51 -9.39 -6.38 0.74
C LEU A 51 -8.92 -7.70 1.34
N ASP A 52 -9.61 -8.78 0.98
CA ASP A 52 -9.19 -10.17 1.21
C ASP A 52 -8.73 -10.77 -0.13
N SER A 53 -7.42 -10.87 -0.33
CA SER A 53 -6.84 -11.36 -1.59
C SER A 53 -7.09 -12.86 -1.81
N ASN A 54 -7.19 -13.65 -0.73
CA ASN A 54 -7.43 -15.09 -0.83
C ASN A 54 -8.89 -15.42 -1.16
N LYS A 55 -9.83 -14.56 -0.76
CA LYS A 55 -11.24 -14.65 -1.17
C LYS A 55 -11.54 -13.89 -2.47
N SER A 56 -10.62 -13.06 -2.94
CA SER A 56 -10.87 -12.07 -4.02
C SER A 56 -12.09 -11.23 -3.69
N GLU A 57 -12.14 -10.67 -2.48
CA GLU A 57 -13.32 -9.99 -1.93
C GLU A 57 -12.95 -8.63 -1.34
N LEU A 58 -13.75 -7.62 -1.68
CA LEU A 58 -13.78 -6.34 -0.99
C LEU A 58 -14.92 -6.36 0.03
N THR A 59 -14.61 -6.09 1.29
CA THR A 59 -15.62 -6.05 2.36
C THR A 59 -15.78 -4.63 2.89
N ARG A 60 -17.03 -4.18 3.00
CA ARG A 60 -17.39 -2.91 3.62
C ARG A 60 -17.83 -3.12 5.06
N PHE A 61 -17.23 -2.33 5.95
CA PHE A 61 -17.60 -2.23 7.36
C PHE A 61 -18.19 -0.85 7.66
N GLY A 62 -19.22 -0.82 8.49
CA GLY A 62 -19.82 0.40 9.02
C GLY A 62 -19.75 0.43 10.52
N PHE A 63 -19.88 1.63 11.12
CA PHE A 63 -19.94 1.78 12.55
C PHE A 63 -21.25 1.24 13.12
N ALA A 64 -21.18 0.62 14.30
CA ALA A 64 -22.31 0.38 15.14
C ALA A 64 -22.90 1.71 15.65
N LEU A 65 -24.15 1.70 16.10
CA LEU A 65 -24.81 2.89 16.65
C LEU A 65 -24.08 3.46 17.88
N SER A 66 -23.35 2.61 18.61
CA SER A 66 -22.47 3.01 19.74
C SER A 66 -21.25 3.82 19.30
N GLY A 67 -20.85 3.70 18.01
CA GLY A 67 -19.70 4.39 17.43
C GLY A 67 -18.33 3.80 17.77
N ASP A 68 -18.27 2.76 18.60
CA ASP A 68 -17.02 2.18 19.12
C ASP A 68 -16.62 0.86 18.46
N SER A 69 -17.48 0.27 17.63
CA SER A 69 -17.24 -0.99 16.93
C SER A 69 -17.65 -0.92 15.47
N LEU A 70 -17.00 -1.77 14.64
CA LEU A 70 -17.31 -1.92 13.23
C LEU A 70 -17.93 -3.29 12.98
N PHE A 71 -18.93 -3.33 12.09
CA PHE A 71 -19.56 -4.56 11.64
C PHE A 71 -19.62 -4.66 10.13
N ARG A 72 -19.53 -5.88 9.62
CA ARG A 72 -19.61 -6.18 8.18
C ARG A 72 -20.99 -5.83 7.65
N GLN A 73 -21.05 -5.04 6.61
CA GLN A 73 -22.30 -4.62 5.95
C GLN A 73 -22.47 -5.25 4.58
N GLU A 74 -21.40 -5.32 3.81
CA GLU A 74 -21.43 -5.72 2.41
C GLU A 74 -20.14 -6.45 2.07
N ALA A 75 -20.24 -7.44 1.20
CA ALA A 75 -19.10 -8.11 0.59
C ALA A 75 -19.29 -8.14 -0.93
N VAL A 76 -18.23 -7.82 -1.64
CA VAL A 76 -18.19 -7.72 -3.09
C VAL A 76 -17.12 -8.64 -3.61
N ASN A 77 -17.52 -9.68 -4.34
CA ASN A 77 -16.58 -10.57 -5.01
C ASN A 77 -16.00 -9.87 -6.24
N LEU A 78 -14.69 -9.89 -6.36
CA LEU A 78 -13.98 -9.36 -7.51
C LEU A 78 -14.14 -10.28 -8.73
N ASP A 79 -14.15 -9.68 -9.92
CA ASP A 79 -14.16 -10.41 -11.17
C ASP A 79 -12.96 -11.38 -11.25
N LYS A 80 -13.20 -12.57 -11.79
CA LYS A 80 -12.18 -13.62 -11.95
C LYS A 80 -10.97 -13.21 -12.82
N ASP A 81 -11.16 -12.18 -13.65
CA ASP A 81 -10.11 -11.64 -14.51
C ASP A 81 -9.20 -10.64 -13.77
N ILE A 82 -9.52 -10.33 -12.50
CA ILE A 82 -8.67 -9.57 -11.59
C ILE A 82 -7.80 -10.57 -10.82
N LEU A 83 -6.58 -10.74 -11.31
CA LEU A 83 -5.66 -11.71 -10.73
C LEU A 83 -4.99 -11.12 -9.49
N ARG A 84 -5.14 -11.81 -8.33
CA ARG A 84 -4.35 -11.57 -7.13
C ARG A 84 -4.34 -10.11 -6.67
N ALA A 85 -5.52 -9.54 -6.42
CA ALA A 85 -5.64 -8.18 -5.86
C ALA A 85 -4.86 -8.08 -4.53
N LEU A 86 -3.88 -7.18 -4.45
CA LEU A 86 -3.00 -6.99 -3.28
C LEU A 86 -3.05 -5.57 -2.71
N ASP A 87 -3.71 -4.65 -3.38
CA ASP A 87 -4.03 -3.31 -2.91
C ASP A 87 -5.19 -2.75 -3.71
N PHE A 88 -5.82 -1.69 -3.24
CA PHE A 88 -6.92 -1.03 -3.92
C PHE A 88 -7.07 0.41 -3.45
N VAL A 89 -7.66 1.25 -4.27
CA VAL A 89 -8.17 2.57 -3.88
C VAL A 89 -9.60 2.76 -4.37
N MET A 90 -10.34 3.62 -3.70
CA MET A 90 -11.69 4.02 -4.11
C MET A 90 -11.65 5.33 -4.86
N CYS A 91 -12.37 5.42 -5.98
CA CYS A 91 -12.60 6.66 -6.73
C CYS A 91 -13.91 7.32 -6.31
N GLU A 92 -14.06 8.62 -6.66
CA GLU A 92 -15.26 9.41 -6.34
C GLU A 92 -16.55 8.82 -6.94
N ASP A 93 -16.45 8.17 -8.10
CA ASP A 93 -17.56 7.50 -8.80
C ASP A 93 -17.97 6.16 -8.19
N SER A 94 -17.49 5.88 -6.98
CA SER A 94 -17.71 4.60 -6.28
C SER A 94 -17.13 3.39 -7.00
N THR A 95 -16.17 3.57 -7.91
CA THR A 95 -15.39 2.49 -8.52
C THR A 95 -14.09 2.26 -7.74
N PHE A 96 -13.41 1.16 -8.05
CA PHE A 96 -12.11 0.84 -7.46
C PHE A 96 -11.03 0.83 -8.55
N ILE A 97 -9.81 1.17 -8.16
CA ILE A 97 -8.60 0.90 -8.93
C ILE A 97 -7.78 -0.12 -8.15
N ILE A 98 -7.41 -1.19 -8.83
CA ILE A 98 -6.64 -2.32 -8.29
C ILE A 98 -5.42 -2.52 -9.21
N PRO A 99 -4.19 -2.66 -8.67
CA PRO A 99 -3.03 -3.02 -9.50
C PRO A 99 -3.25 -4.33 -10.26
N ASP A 100 -2.88 -4.36 -11.53
CA ASP A 100 -3.01 -5.56 -12.39
C ASP A 100 -1.74 -6.42 -12.33
N TYR A 101 -1.86 -7.62 -11.82
CA TYR A 101 -0.74 -8.59 -11.75
C TYR A 101 -0.75 -9.63 -12.87
N SER A 102 -1.61 -9.48 -13.89
CA SER A 102 -1.53 -10.29 -15.12
C SER A 102 -0.34 -9.91 -15.99
N GLY A 103 0.12 -8.67 -15.90
CA GLY A 103 1.16 -8.09 -16.72
C GLY A 103 0.64 -7.49 -18.03
N ASP A 104 -0.67 -7.50 -18.26
CA ASP A 104 -1.27 -6.92 -19.47
C ASP A 104 -1.36 -5.38 -19.36
N SER A 105 -1.58 -4.88 -18.16
CA SER A 105 -1.74 -3.45 -17.87
C SER A 105 -1.16 -3.11 -16.50
N ARG A 106 -1.25 -1.85 -16.10
CA ARG A 106 -0.81 -1.42 -14.77
C ARG A 106 -1.92 -1.56 -13.74
N PHE A 107 -3.18 -1.30 -14.15
CA PHE A 107 -4.34 -1.26 -13.27
C PHE A 107 -5.58 -1.88 -13.90
N CYS A 108 -6.45 -2.37 -13.03
CA CYS A 108 -7.84 -2.71 -13.28
C CYS A 108 -8.75 -1.60 -12.74
N LYS A 109 -9.64 -1.04 -13.56
CA LYS A 109 -10.78 -0.25 -13.10
C LYS A 109 -11.96 -1.19 -12.87
N VAL A 110 -12.56 -1.13 -11.68
CA VAL A 110 -13.54 -2.10 -11.20
C VAL A 110 -14.80 -1.37 -10.74
N CYS A 111 -15.97 -1.87 -11.16
CA CYS A 111 -17.25 -1.35 -10.67
C CYS A 111 -17.43 -1.60 -9.18
N ARG A 112 -18.38 -0.89 -8.58
CA ARG A 112 -18.75 -1.11 -7.17
C ARG A 112 -19.23 -2.56 -6.89
N ASP A 113 -19.80 -3.24 -7.86
CA ASP A 113 -20.26 -4.63 -7.75
C ASP A 113 -19.13 -5.67 -8.01
N GLY A 114 -17.88 -5.23 -8.12
CA GLY A 114 -16.70 -6.08 -8.29
C GLY A 114 -16.36 -6.45 -9.73
N LYS A 115 -17.18 -6.06 -10.72
CA LYS A 115 -16.93 -6.38 -12.13
C LYS A 115 -15.81 -5.54 -12.71
N LEU A 116 -14.95 -6.18 -13.49
CA LEU A 116 -13.91 -5.51 -14.27
C LEU A 116 -14.55 -4.65 -15.37
N MET A 117 -14.27 -3.34 -15.36
CA MET A 117 -14.70 -2.43 -16.42
C MET A 117 -13.72 -2.41 -17.58
N HIS A 118 -12.47 -2.12 -17.28
CA HIS A 118 -11.35 -2.13 -18.22
C HIS A 118 -10.02 -2.15 -17.48
N LYS A 119 -8.97 -2.49 -18.19
CA LYS A 119 -7.59 -2.37 -17.73
C LYS A 119 -6.94 -1.16 -18.39
N PHE A 120 -5.99 -0.50 -17.68
CA PHE A 120 -5.32 0.70 -18.18
C PHE A 120 -3.92 0.87 -17.60
N GLY A 121 -3.16 1.80 -18.20
CA GLY A 121 -1.77 2.06 -17.83
C GLY A 121 -0.82 0.96 -18.32
N VAL A 122 0.47 1.26 -18.25
CA VAL A 122 1.55 0.33 -18.62
C VAL A 122 2.59 0.34 -17.49
N ILE A 123 3.29 -0.76 -17.28
CA ILE A 123 4.44 -0.82 -16.38
C ILE A 123 5.58 -0.04 -17.04
N PRO A 124 6.09 1.04 -16.41
CA PRO A 124 7.08 1.92 -17.06
C PRO A 124 8.51 1.36 -16.93
N THR A 125 8.73 0.12 -17.40
CA THR A 125 10.02 -0.54 -17.35
C THR A 125 10.78 -0.41 -18.66
N VAL A 126 12.12 -0.40 -18.57
CA VAL A 126 13.02 -0.52 -19.72
C VAL A 126 13.42 -1.98 -20.00
N ASN A 127 12.96 -2.93 -19.19
CA ASN A 127 13.21 -4.36 -19.38
C ASN A 127 12.31 -4.95 -20.48
N GLU A 128 12.71 -4.74 -21.74
CA GLU A 128 11.95 -5.19 -22.90
C GLU A 128 11.80 -6.73 -22.96
N ASP A 129 12.81 -7.48 -22.51
CA ASP A 129 12.74 -8.95 -22.47
C ASP A 129 11.62 -9.42 -21.54
N ALA A 130 11.52 -8.86 -20.33
CA ALA A 130 10.45 -9.19 -19.40
C ALA A 130 9.07 -8.77 -19.92
N LEU A 131 8.97 -7.64 -20.61
CA LEU A 131 7.73 -7.20 -21.27
C LEU A 131 7.26 -8.17 -22.36
N GLN A 132 8.19 -8.79 -23.09
CA GLN A 132 7.86 -9.72 -24.18
C GLN A 132 7.63 -11.15 -23.68
N ASN A 133 8.47 -11.62 -22.75
CA ASN A 133 8.60 -13.04 -22.44
C ASN A 133 8.18 -13.42 -21.01
N ALA A 134 7.99 -12.46 -20.08
CA ALA A 134 7.77 -12.73 -18.66
C ALA A 134 6.85 -11.72 -17.98
N ARG A 135 5.79 -11.28 -18.63
CA ARG A 135 4.86 -10.26 -18.13
C ARG A 135 4.32 -10.50 -16.71
N PRO A 136 3.88 -11.72 -16.35
CA PRO A 136 3.42 -11.96 -14.98
C PRO A 136 4.53 -11.82 -13.93
N ALA A 137 5.76 -12.25 -14.23
CA ALA A 137 6.91 -12.07 -13.35
C ALA A 137 7.31 -10.60 -13.23
N LEU A 138 7.24 -9.84 -14.33
CA LEU A 138 7.43 -8.40 -14.34
C LEU A 138 6.39 -7.70 -13.44
N ALA A 139 5.09 -8.00 -13.61
CA ALA A 139 4.04 -7.41 -12.81
C ALA A 139 4.20 -7.72 -11.31
N GLN A 140 4.66 -8.94 -10.96
CA GLN A 140 4.98 -9.29 -9.58
C GLN A 140 6.15 -8.47 -9.03
N ALA A 141 7.22 -8.30 -9.82
CA ALA A 141 8.37 -7.48 -9.41
C ALA A 141 7.98 -6.00 -9.24
N TRP A 142 7.02 -5.52 -10.04
CA TRP A 142 6.46 -4.17 -9.95
C TRP A 142 5.27 -4.06 -8.97
N ARG A 143 5.09 -5.03 -8.07
CA ARG A 143 4.15 -4.90 -6.95
C ARG A 143 4.35 -3.55 -6.27
N SER A 144 3.24 -2.87 -5.98
CA SER A 144 3.29 -1.51 -5.47
C SER A 144 2.22 -1.29 -4.42
N PHE A 145 2.49 -0.36 -3.51
CA PHE A 145 1.52 0.27 -2.64
C PHE A 145 0.93 1.46 -3.38
N ILE A 146 -0.38 1.66 -3.27
CA ILE A 146 -1.07 2.73 -3.97
C ILE A 146 -1.90 3.55 -2.98
N ASP A 147 -2.03 4.85 -3.22
CA ASP A 147 -2.98 5.70 -2.51
C ASP A 147 -3.55 6.77 -3.45
N TYR A 148 -4.79 7.17 -3.21
CA TYR A 148 -5.52 8.11 -4.04
C TYR A 148 -6.20 9.18 -3.21
N ASN A 149 -5.94 10.43 -3.54
CA ASN A 149 -6.64 11.56 -2.96
C ASN A 149 -7.64 12.15 -3.99
N SER A 150 -8.92 11.97 -3.72
CA SER A 150 -9.99 12.43 -4.60
C SER A 150 -10.04 13.96 -4.75
N ARG A 151 -9.63 14.72 -3.74
CA ARG A 151 -9.65 16.20 -3.78
C ARG A 151 -8.72 16.75 -4.86
N ASN A 152 -7.52 16.22 -4.99
CA ASN A 152 -6.57 16.64 -6.02
C ASN A 152 -6.53 15.71 -7.25
N GLY A 153 -7.09 14.50 -7.16
CA GLY A 153 -7.13 13.52 -8.25
C GLY A 153 -5.84 12.74 -8.44
N ILE A 154 -4.92 12.82 -7.50
CA ILE A 154 -3.62 12.15 -7.58
C ILE A 154 -3.73 10.72 -7.06
N LEU A 155 -3.30 9.77 -7.89
CA LEU A 155 -2.99 8.39 -7.55
C LEU A 155 -1.47 8.24 -7.51
N ALA A 156 -0.92 7.95 -6.35
CA ALA A 156 0.49 7.60 -6.17
C ALA A 156 0.66 6.09 -6.15
N VAL A 157 1.76 5.61 -6.73
CA VAL A 157 2.09 4.19 -6.87
C VAL A 157 3.56 4.00 -6.54
N ALA A 158 3.86 3.47 -5.36
CA ALA A 158 5.21 3.28 -4.85
C ALA A 158 5.60 1.80 -4.93
N THR A 159 6.66 1.47 -5.67
CA THR A 159 7.05 0.07 -5.89
C THR A 159 7.65 -0.57 -4.65
N GLN A 160 7.27 -1.81 -4.35
CA GLN A 160 7.81 -2.59 -3.24
C GLN A 160 9.29 -2.95 -3.43
N LEU A 161 9.73 -3.02 -4.68
CA LEU A 161 11.12 -3.28 -5.07
C LEU A 161 11.67 -2.09 -5.84
N GLY A 162 13.00 -1.87 -5.79
CA GLY A 162 13.62 -0.72 -6.46
C GLY A 162 13.23 0.62 -5.82
N GLU A 163 13.36 1.69 -6.56
CA GLU A 163 13.09 3.05 -6.06
C GLU A 163 12.28 3.83 -7.10
N VAL A 164 11.01 3.41 -7.31
CA VAL A 164 10.12 4.04 -8.29
C VAL A 164 8.84 4.52 -7.62
N LEU A 165 8.50 5.79 -7.86
CA LEU A 165 7.20 6.38 -7.55
C LEU A 165 6.55 6.85 -8.85
N GLU A 166 5.40 6.26 -9.19
CA GLU A 166 4.56 6.74 -10.29
C GLU A 166 3.45 7.63 -9.72
N ILE A 167 3.14 8.70 -10.43
CA ILE A 167 2.10 9.67 -10.06
C ILE A 167 1.17 9.85 -11.25
N TYR A 168 -0.08 9.45 -11.09
CA TYR A 168 -1.13 9.63 -12.07
C TYR A 168 -2.08 10.72 -11.59
N ASN A 169 -2.33 11.72 -12.39
CA ASN A 169 -3.43 12.64 -12.15
C ASN A 169 -4.64 12.14 -12.97
N LEU A 170 -5.64 11.60 -12.27
CA LEU A 170 -6.83 11.01 -12.90
C LEU A 170 -7.81 12.07 -13.46
N LYS A 171 -7.61 13.37 -13.12
CA LYS A 171 -8.45 14.47 -13.62
C LYS A 171 -8.01 14.97 -15.00
N ASP A 172 -6.71 14.98 -15.27
CA ASP A 172 -6.13 15.47 -16.51
C ASP A 172 -5.37 14.41 -17.32
N SER A 173 -5.35 13.16 -16.81
CA SER A 173 -4.68 12.01 -17.43
C SER A 173 -3.16 12.18 -17.59
N THR A 174 -2.52 13.01 -16.79
CA THR A 174 -1.06 13.11 -16.78
C THR A 174 -0.43 11.99 -15.95
N HIS A 175 0.78 11.59 -16.34
CA HIS A 175 1.55 10.54 -15.66
C HIS A 175 3.01 10.95 -15.56
N VAL A 176 3.58 10.83 -14.36
CA VAL A 176 4.98 11.11 -14.07
C VAL A 176 5.60 9.89 -13.40
N VAL A 177 6.80 9.52 -13.82
CA VAL A 177 7.60 8.46 -13.19
C VAL A 177 8.82 9.10 -12.53
N CYS A 178 8.91 8.97 -11.22
CA CYS A 178 10.06 9.40 -10.42
C CYS A 178 10.90 8.15 -10.12
N MET A 179 12.13 8.15 -10.58
CA MET A 179 13.07 7.06 -10.36
C MET A 179 14.25 7.56 -9.54
N GLY A 180 14.48 6.91 -8.40
CA GLY A 180 15.62 7.22 -7.55
C GLY A 180 16.91 6.50 -8.00
N PRO A 181 18.00 6.66 -7.24
CA PRO A 181 19.31 6.11 -7.59
C PRO A 181 19.36 4.59 -7.76
N HIS A 182 18.48 3.86 -7.09
CA HIS A 182 18.43 2.40 -7.16
C HIS A 182 17.62 1.87 -8.34
N GLY A 183 16.99 2.75 -9.14
CA GLY A 183 16.33 2.36 -10.37
C GLY A 183 15.05 1.55 -10.20
N GLU A 184 14.67 0.88 -11.28
CA GLU A 184 13.49 0.02 -11.33
C GLU A 184 13.70 -1.31 -10.58
N PRO A 185 12.61 -2.07 -10.28
CA PRO A 185 12.69 -3.37 -9.64
C PRO A 185 13.62 -4.34 -10.37
N GLU A 186 14.65 -4.84 -9.68
CA GLU A 186 15.54 -5.88 -10.18
C GLU A 186 15.05 -7.26 -9.74
N PHE A 187 14.96 -8.19 -10.70
CA PHE A 187 14.50 -9.56 -10.46
C PHE A 187 15.05 -10.56 -11.46
N GLN A 188 14.98 -11.83 -11.10
CA GLN A 188 15.25 -12.97 -11.99
C GLN A 188 13.99 -13.79 -12.17
N VAL A 189 13.74 -14.27 -13.39
CA VAL A 189 12.59 -15.14 -13.64
C VAL A 189 12.94 -16.59 -13.29
N SER A 190 12.17 -17.18 -12.38
CA SER A 190 12.32 -18.58 -12.00
C SER A 190 10.95 -19.22 -11.79
N GLY A 191 10.63 -20.29 -12.53
CA GLY A 191 9.34 -20.98 -12.42
C GLY A 191 8.12 -20.11 -12.75
N GLY A 192 8.30 -19.05 -13.57
CA GLY A 192 7.25 -18.08 -13.89
C GLY A 192 7.07 -16.95 -12.85
N TYR A 193 7.90 -16.92 -11.79
CA TYR A 193 7.90 -15.90 -10.75
C TYR A 193 9.06 -14.92 -10.89
N GLY A 194 8.83 -13.67 -10.52
CA GLY A 194 9.86 -12.64 -10.40
C GLY A 194 10.55 -12.72 -9.03
N ILE A 195 11.72 -13.35 -8.94
CA ILE A 195 12.49 -13.45 -7.71
C ILE A 195 13.32 -12.17 -7.52
N PRO A 196 13.12 -11.40 -6.45
CA PRO A 196 13.83 -10.14 -6.26
C PRO A 196 15.34 -10.33 -6.06
N THR A 197 16.12 -9.44 -6.68
CA THR A 197 17.60 -9.46 -6.58
C THR A 197 18.20 -8.11 -6.19
N GLY A 198 17.46 -7.01 -6.35
CA GLY A 198 17.89 -5.64 -6.05
C GLY A 198 17.67 -5.23 -4.60
N ILE A 199 16.90 -4.18 -4.38
CA ILE A 199 16.61 -3.64 -3.05
C ILE A 199 15.13 -3.77 -2.70
N MET A 200 14.83 -3.78 -1.40
CA MET A 200 13.51 -3.46 -0.87
C MET A 200 13.26 -1.97 -1.06
N GLY A 201 12.17 -1.63 -1.70
CA GLY A 201 11.78 -0.27 -2.03
C GLY A 201 10.86 0.35 -0.98
N PHE A 202 9.63 0.67 -1.39
CA PHE A 202 8.65 1.29 -0.51
C PHE A 202 7.79 0.25 0.21
N SER A 203 7.29 0.61 1.39
CA SER A 203 6.36 -0.22 2.18
C SER A 203 4.99 0.44 2.37
N ASP A 204 4.88 1.74 2.12
CA ASP A 204 3.62 2.46 2.18
C ASP A 204 3.72 3.79 1.42
N VAL A 205 2.58 4.34 1.02
CA VAL A 205 2.45 5.65 0.39
C VAL A 205 1.15 6.30 0.80
N GLN A 206 1.17 7.60 1.06
CA GLN A 206 -0.02 8.42 1.31
C GLN A 206 0.02 9.70 0.50
N VAL A 207 -1.10 10.02 -0.16
CA VAL A 207 -1.32 11.26 -0.90
C VAL A 207 -2.17 12.21 -0.06
N THR A 208 -1.58 13.31 0.38
CA THR A 208 -2.27 14.38 1.08
C THR A 208 -2.77 15.44 0.09
N ASP A 209 -3.31 16.55 0.59
CA ASP A 209 -3.73 17.65 -0.28
C ASP A 209 -2.55 18.40 -0.90
N ARG A 210 -1.36 18.32 -0.30
CA ARG A 210 -0.20 19.14 -0.65
C ARG A 210 1.00 18.35 -1.15
N ALA A 211 1.15 17.08 -0.69
CA ALA A 211 2.34 16.29 -0.95
C ALA A 211 2.04 14.79 -0.99
N ILE A 212 3.05 14.02 -1.40
CA ILE A 212 3.04 12.56 -1.37
C ILE A 212 4.13 12.14 -0.38
N TYR A 213 3.77 11.30 0.57
CA TYR A 213 4.68 10.73 1.58
C TYR A 213 4.82 9.24 1.30
N ALA A 214 6.05 8.73 1.29
CA ALA A 214 6.31 7.33 1.01
C ALA A 214 7.37 6.77 1.96
N VAL A 215 7.09 5.62 2.59
CA VAL A 215 8.03 4.92 3.48
C VAL A 215 8.98 4.10 2.65
N PHE A 216 10.28 4.33 2.81
CA PHE A 216 11.32 3.69 2.00
C PHE A 216 12.30 2.87 2.86
N HIS A 217 12.63 1.67 2.40
CA HIS A 217 13.59 0.76 3.03
C HIS A 217 15.03 0.99 2.55
N GLY A 218 15.29 0.73 1.27
CA GLY A 218 16.60 0.89 0.65
C GLY A 218 17.62 -0.21 0.95
N ARG A 219 17.24 -1.30 1.67
CA ARG A 219 18.16 -2.43 1.95
C ARG A 219 18.20 -3.41 0.79
N SER A 220 19.39 -3.90 0.44
CA SER A 220 19.54 -4.91 -0.59
C SER A 220 19.17 -6.31 -0.08
N PHE A 221 18.54 -7.11 -0.95
CA PHE A 221 18.24 -8.51 -0.64
C PHE A 221 19.53 -9.32 -0.40
N LYS A 222 20.64 -8.94 -1.04
CA LYS A 222 21.95 -9.57 -0.83
C LYS A 222 22.45 -9.34 0.60
N ASP A 223 22.35 -8.10 1.09
CA ASP A 223 22.80 -7.77 2.46
C ASP A 223 21.90 -8.43 3.49
N ILE A 224 20.56 -8.40 3.29
CA ILE A 224 19.60 -9.09 4.16
C ILE A 224 19.93 -10.60 4.26
N ALA A 225 20.20 -11.25 3.11
CA ALA A 225 20.53 -12.66 3.09
C ALA A 225 21.89 -12.96 3.73
N GLN A 226 22.89 -12.07 3.60
CA GLN A 226 24.19 -12.22 4.25
C GLN A 226 24.07 -12.06 5.75
N ASP A 227 23.32 -11.07 6.22
CA ASP A 227 23.11 -10.82 7.64
C ASP A 227 22.36 -11.97 8.31
N ALA A 228 21.33 -12.50 7.65
CA ALA A 228 20.61 -13.69 8.13
C ALA A 228 21.55 -14.92 8.30
N ARG A 229 22.51 -15.13 7.36
CA ARG A 229 23.52 -16.19 7.48
C ARG A 229 24.48 -15.97 8.65
N ASN A 230 24.71 -14.71 9.01
CA ASN A 230 25.55 -14.31 10.14
C ASN A 230 24.78 -14.32 11.48
N GLY A 231 23.48 -14.69 11.47
CA GLY A 231 22.61 -14.67 12.65
C GLY A 231 22.19 -13.26 13.08
N ILE A 232 22.33 -12.27 12.19
CA ILE A 232 21.88 -10.90 12.42
C ILE A 232 20.43 -10.79 11.95
N ASN A 233 19.51 -10.59 12.89
CA ASN A 233 18.12 -10.30 12.57
C ASN A 233 17.93 -8.79 12.43
N HIS A 234 17.40 -8.38 11.29
CA HIS A 234 16.99 -6.99 11.07
C HIS A 234 15.56 -6.78 11.52
N LEU A 235 15.29 -5.58 12.01
CA LEU A 235 13.95 -5.13 12.27
C LEU A 235 13.19 -4.93 10.95
N ASP A 236 11.91 -5.25 10.94
CA ASP A 236 11.03 -5.02 9.80
C ASP A 236 10.65 -3.54 9.70
N GLY A 237 10.55 -3.03 8.47
CA GLY A 237 10.17 -1.65 8.19
C GLY A 237 11.26 -0.81 7.52
N GLY A 238 10.88 0.36 7.04
CA GLY A 238 11.77 1.38 6.49
C GLY A 238 12.16 2.43 7.52
N GLN A 239 13.30 3.08 7.35
CA GLN A 239 13.77 4.17 8.22
C GLN A 239 13.70 5.54 7.54
N PHE A 240 13.12 5.60 6.34
CA PHE A 240 13.03 6.85 5.61
C PHE A 240 11.59 7.16 5.23
N ILE A 241 11.21 8.44 5.35
CA ILE A 241 10.00 8.95 4.70
C ILE A 241 10.46 9.95 3.65
N TYR A 242 10.16 9.64 2.39
CA TYR A 242 10.37 10.54 1.27
C TYR A 242 9.13 11.37 1.05
N VAL A 243 9.32 12.66 0.83
CA VAL A 243 8.23 13.59 0.55
C VAL A 243 8.43 14.17 -0.84
N PHE A 244 7.38 14.08 -1.66
CA PHE A 244 7.37 14.63 -3.01
C PHE A 244 6.21 15.62 -3.16
N SER A 245 6.39 16.61 -4.04
CA SER A 245 5.26 17.40 -4.51
C SER A 245 4.28 16.51 -5.30
N LEU A 246 3.04 16.98 -5.49
CA LEU A 246 2.05 16.29 -6.32
C LEU A 246 2.48 16.15 -7.80
N ALA A 247 3.51 16.87 -8.24
CA ALA A 247 4.15 16.79 -9.55
C ALA A 247 5.43 15.91 -9.56
N GLY A 248 5.75 15.21 -8.46
CA GLY A 248 6.89 14.30 -8.38
C GLY A 248 8.24 14.95 -8.05
N LYS A 249 8.29 16.25 -7.76
CA LYS A 249 9.55 16.88 -7.33
C LYS A 249 9.87 16.43 -5.90
N PRO A 250 11.08 15.88 -5.62
CA PRO A 250 11.52 15.60 -4.26
C PRO A 250 11.55 16.91 -3.45
N LEU A 251 10.93 16.88 -2.28
CA LEU A 251 10.85 18.03 -1.36
C LEU A 251 11.70 17.79 -0.12
N LYS A 252 11.58 16.59 0.49
CA LYS A 252 12.18 16.30 1.77
C LYS A 252 12.42 14.80 1.96
N LYS A 253 13.38 14.49 2.83
CA LYS A 253 13.62 13.15 3.34
C LYS A 253 13.72 13.24 4.86
N TYR A 254 12.86 12.51 5.56
CA TYR A 254 13.02 12.27 6.99
C TYR A 254 13.82 10.99 7.19
N VAL A 255 14.72 11.01 8.16
CA VAL A 255 15.49 9.84 8.63
C VAL A 255 15.00 9.55 10.03
N LEU A 256 14.46 8.37 10.23
CA LEU A 256 13.86 7.97 11.49
C LEU A 256 14.83 7.14 12.33
N ASP A 257 14.67 7.22 13.63
CA ASP A 257 15.32 6.33 14.60
C ASP A 257 14.53 5.03 14.84
N HIS A 258 13.41 4.86 14.14
CA HIS A 258 12.53 3.69 14.18
C HIS A 258 12.39 3.05 12.80
N TYR A 259 12.03 1.76 12.79
CA TYR A 259 11.65 1.03 11.58
C TYR A 259 10.12 0.99 11.48
N ILE A 260 9.57 1.58 10.45
CA ILE A 260 8.14 1.74 10.27
C ILE A 260 7.63 1.02 9.02
N CYS A 261 6.41 0.50 9.07
CA CYS A 261 5.78 -0.20 7.96
C CYS A 261 4.69 0.61 7.25
N GLY A 262 3.96 1.43 7.99
CA GLY A 262 2.85 2.24 7.47
C GLY A 262 2.80 3.62 8.12
N ILE A 263 2.17 4.58 7.44
CA ILE A 263 2.03 5.96 7.90
C ILE A 263 0.59 6.47 7.79
N MET A 264 0.26 7.43 8.63
CA MET A 264 -0.88 8.32 8.51
C MET A 264 -0.41 9.75 8.73
N VAL A 265 -0.54 10.60 7.72
CA VAL A 265 -0.08 11.99 7.76
C VAL A 265 -1.25 12.91 8.07
N ASP A 266 -1.14 13.66 9.16
CA ASP A 266 -2.03 14.77 9.50
C ASP A 266 -1.29 16.10 9.26
N GLU A 267 -1.40 16.60 8.03
CA GLU A 267 -0.75 17.86 7.64
C GLU A 267 -1.32 19.09 8.39
N LEU A 268 -2.57 19.02 8.86
CA LEU A 268 -3.19 20.14 9.55
C LEU A 268 -2.58 20.33 10.94
N ASN A 269 -2.31 19.22 11.61
CA ASN A 269 -1.69 19.24 12.93
C ASN A 269 -0.17 19.09 12.88
N GLY A 270 0.43 18.91 11.69
CA GLY A 270 1.87 18.77 11.51
C GLY A 270 2.44 17.49 12.13
N VAL A 271 1.70 16.37 12.01
CA VAL A 271 2.05 15.11 12.66
C VAL A 271 2.03 13.96 11.64
N ILE A 272 2.98 13.05 11.75
CA ILE A 272 2.94 11.73 11.11
C ILE A 272 2.79 10.67 12.19
N TYR A 273 1.72 9.90 12.12
CA TYR A 273 1.57 8.65 12.86
C TYR A 273 2.11 7.50 12.04
N ALA A 274 2.86 6.61 12.66
CA ALA A 274 3.47 5.48 11.99
C ALA A 274 3.29 4.19 12.79
N THR A 275 3.45 3.05 12.13
CA THR A 275 3.41 1.73 12.77
C THR A 275 4.79 1.08 12.73
N ASP A 276 5.29 0.69 13.92
CA ASP A 276 6.50 -0.11 14.12
C ASP A 276 6.11 -1.50 14.63
N VAL A 277 6.17 -2.50 13.75
CA VAL A 277 5.77 -3.89 14.07
C VAL A 277 6.74 -4.61 15.01
N ASN A 278 7.88 -4.00 15.30
CA ASN A 278 8.91 -4.59 16.17
C ASN A 278 8.68 -4.23 17.66
N ARG A 279 7.61 -3.51 17.98
CA ARG A 279 7.33 -3.00 19.33
C ARG A 279 5.99 -3.47 19.87
N ASP A 280 5.90 -3.65 21.19
CA ASP A 280 4.63 -3.94 21.88
C ASP A 280 3.65 -2.77 21.80
N GLU A 281 4.18 -1.52 21.80
CA GLU A 281 3.42 -0.29 21.53
C GLU A 281 3.75 0.17 20.12
N PRO A 282 2.99 -0.27 19.10
CA PRO A 282 3.40 -0.12 17.70
C PRO A 282 3.09 1.24 17.10
N ILE A 283 2.29 2.09 17.74
CA ILE A 283 1.93 3.41 17.21
C ILE A 283 2.94 4.45 17.66
N LEU A 284 3.58 5.10 16.70
CA LEU A 284 4.54 6.17 16.89
C LEU A 284 3.98 7.49 16.37
N GLU A 285 4.39 8.59 17.00
CA GLU A 285 4.06 9.96 16.59
C GLU A 285 5.33 10.73 16.29
N PHE A 286 5.39 11.39 15.12
CA PHE A 286 6.49 12.25 14.70
C PHE A 286 5.96 13.66 14.44
N ASP A 287 6.45 14.64 15.17
CA ASP A 287 6.15 16.06 14.94
C ASP A 287 6.93 16.56 13.71
N ILE A 288 6.18 17.03 12.71
CA ILE A 288 6.72 17.64 11.49
C ILE A 288 6.39 19.13 11.38
N SER A 289 5.75 19.74 12.39
CA SER A 289 5.31 21.13 12.41
C SER A 289 6.48 22.14 12.35
N CYS A 290 7.64 21.75 12.88
CA CYS A 290 8.83 22.61 12.93
C CYS A 290 9.55 22.75 11.58
N PHE A 291 9.05 22.13 10.52
CA PHE A 291 9.68 22.11 9.22
C PHE A 291 8.79 22.82 8.20
N GLU A 292 8.94 24.14 8.07
CA GLU A 292 8.32 24.90 6.97
C GLU A 292 8.66 24.26 5.61
N MET A 293 7.60 24.02 4.82
CA MET A 293 7.73 23.52 3.44
C MET A 293 8.13 24.64 2.48
#